data_e69d468d7e10d9d8def5c93d45b50794
#
_entry.id   e69d468d7e10d9d8def5c93d45b50794
#
_cell.length_a   1.000
_cell.length_b   1.000
_cell.length_c   1.000
_cell.angle_alpha   90.00
_cell.angle_beta   90.00
_cell.angle_gamma   90.00
#
_symmetry.space_group_name_H-M   'P 1'
#
loop_
_entity.id
_entity.type
_entity.pdbx_description
1 polymer ?
#
loop_
_entity_poly.entity_id
_entity_poly.type
_entity_poly.pdbx_seq_one_letter_code
_entity_poly.pdbx_strand_id
1 'polypeptide(L)'
;SVPADLLYAVAKVESSLDPKAVNRSHFNRTRSIDIGLMQINSRHLPKLAQQGITEARLFEPCTNLDVGAQLLADLFARKGLSWDSVGAYNAACTELKGDACTEARARYAWKVYRQLPGNKPAAHRAPASRQLEVAPAARPIIPLLAVRVTP
;
A
#
# COMPACT_ATOMS: atom_id res chain seq x y z
N SER A 1 5.75 12.29 16.13
CA SER A 1 4.55 12.46 15.29
C SER A 1 4.56 11.46 14.15
N VAL A 2 3.40 11.00 13.71
CA VAL A 2 3.26 10.12 12.56
C VAL A 2 3.34 10.96 11.28
N PRO A 3 4.16 10.59 10.27
CA PRO A 3 4.26 11.34 9.03
C PRO A 3 2.92 11.38 8.26
N ALA A 4 2.60 12.53 7.66
CA ALA A 4 1.35 12.71 6.90
C ALA A 4 1.22 11.72 5.73
N ASP A 5 2.32 11.44 5.02
CA ASP A 5 2.36 10.47 3.92
C ASP A 5 2.00 9.05 4.38
N LEU A 6 2.41 8.68 5.60
CA LEU A 6 2.04 7.38 6.17
C LEU A 6 0.56 7.34 6.54
N LEU A 7 0.00 8.40 7.11
CA LEU A 7 -1.43 8.50 7.40
C LEU A 7 -2.26 8.41 6.11
N TYR A 8 -1.86 9.12 5.08
CA TYR A 8 -2.49 9.02 3.76
C TYR A 8 -2.45 7.59 3.22
N ALA A 9 -1.29 6.93 3.26
CA ALA A 9 -1.11 5.58 2.76
C ALA A 9 -1.98 4.57 3.51
N VAL A 10 -2.07 4.70 4.85
CA VAL A 10 -2.95 3.86 5.68
C VAL A 10 -4.42 4.11 5.33
N ALA A 11 -4.88 5.37 5.30
CA ALA A 11 -6.26 5.70 4.94
C ALA A 11 -6.64 5.20 3.52
N LYS A 12 -5.68 5.23 2.60
CA LYS A 12 -5.86 4.70 1.25
C LYS A 12 -6.06 3.18 1.25
N VAL A 13 -5.32 2.46 2.08
CA VAL A 13 -5.46 1.00 2.23
C VAL A 13 -6.74 0.62 2.95
N GLU A 14 -7.11 1.36 4.02
CA GLU A 14 -8.23 1.03 4.88
C GLU A 14 -9.60 1.28 4.23
N SER A 15 -9.75 2.44 3.59
CA SER A 15 -11.07 2.88 3.11
C SER A 15 -11.08 3.38 1.67
N SER A 16 -9.94 3.35 0.96
CA SER A 16 -9.78 4.06 -0.32
C SER A 16 -10.04 5.56 -0.21
N LEU A 17 -9.80 6.14 0.97
CA LEU A 17 -10.07 7.55 1.32
C LEU A 17 -11.56 7.88 1.43
N ASP A 18 -12.42 6.91 1.70
CA ASP A 18 -13.84 7.16 1.95
C ASP A 18 -14.10 7.45 3.45
N PRO A 19 -14.47 8.69 3.81
CA PRO A 19 -14.75 9.04 5.21
C PRO A 19 -16.02 8.38 5.75
N LYS A 20 -16.88 7.87 4.89
CA LYS A 20 -18.14 7.20 5.25
C LYS A 20 -18.03 5.69 5.27
N ALA A 21 -16.86 5.14 5.00
CA ALA A 21 -16.65 3.69 4.98
C ALA A 21 -16.99 3.06 6.33
N VAL A 22 -17.73 1.95 6.28
CA VAL A 22 -18.02 1.11 7.46
C VAL A 22 -17.81 -0.35 7.09
N ASN A 23 -16.91 -1.02 7.80
CA ASN A 23 -16.70 -2.45 7.65
C ASN A 23 -17.41 -3.22 8.76
N ARG A 24 -18.36 -4.08 8.38
CA ARG A 24 -19.14 -4.96 9.26
C ARG A 24 -18.84 -6.45 9.06
N SER A 25 -17.91 -6.78 8.19
CA SER A 25 -17.64 -8.17 7.75
C SER A 25 -17.29 -9.12 8.91
N HIS A 26 -16.70 -8.59 9.98
CA HIS A 26 -16.29 -9.36 11.16
C HIS A 26 -17.25 -9.20 12.35
N PHE A 27 -18.38 -8.48 12.20
CA PHE A 27 -19.27 -8.14 13.31
C PHE A 27 -19.79 -9.36 14.09
N ASN A 28 -20.16 -10.43 13.41
CA ASN A 28 -20.68 -11.64 14.07
C ASN A 28 -19.66 -12.27 15.02
N ARG A 29 -18.37 -12.19 14.68
CA ARG A 29 -17.25 -12.73 15.46
C ARG A 29 -16.82 -11.77 16.57
N THR A 30 -16.67 -10.49 16.24
CA THR A 30 -16.01 -9.50 17.12
C THR A 30 -16.97 -8.58 17.86
N ARG A 31 -18.23 -8.49 17.42
CA ARG A 31 -19.23 -7.53 17.91
C ARG A 31 -18.76 -6.08 17.80
N SER A 32 -17.94 -5.81 16.80
CA SER A 32 -17.42 -4.47 16.51
C SER A 32 -17.43 -4.20 15.01
N ILE A 33 -17.38 -2.91 14.65
CA ILE A 33 -17.29 -2.41 13.28
C ILE A 33 -16.08 -1.50 13.15
N ASP A 34 -15.60 -1.30 11.92
CA ASP A 34 -14.54 -0.34 11.62
C ASP A 34 -15.13 0.86 10.89
N ILE A 35 -14.70 2.07 11.26
CA ILE A 35 -15.39 3.33 10.91
C ILE A 35 -14.42 4.31 10.27
N GLY A 36 -14.83 4.86 9.12
CA GLY A 36 -14.24 6.04 8.49
C GLY A 36 -12.90 5.80 7.80
N LEU A 37 -12.17 6.87 7.54
CA LEU A 37 -10.94 6.89 6.72
C LEU A 37 -9.90 5.87 7.17
N MET A 38 -9.64 5.80 8.47
CA MET A 38 -8.61 4.96 9.08
C MET A 38 -9.20 3.65 9.64
N GLN A 39 -10.49 3.35 9.36
CA GLN A 39 -11.19 2.14 9.82
C GLN A 39 -11.01 1.92 11.33
N ILE A 40 -11.35 2.95 12.10
CA ILE A 40 -11.25 2.92 13.58
C ILE A 40 -12.24 1.91 14.13
N ASN A 41 -11.76 0.90 14.84
CA ASN A 41 -12.63 -0.12 15.42
C ASN A 41 -13.48 0.45 16.55
N SER A 42 -14.78 0.14 16.55
CA SER A 42 -15.74 0.65 17.53
C SER A 42 -15.44 0.24 18.98
N ARG A 43 -14.58 -0.73 19.22
CA ARG A 43 -14.07 -1.08 20.57
C ARG A 43 -13.27 0.05 21.22
N HIS A 44 -12.77 1.01 20.43
CA HIS A 44 -12.10 2.20 20.97
C HIS A 44 -13.09 3.25 21.51
N LEU A 45 -14.37 3.19 21.15
CA LEU A 45 -15.38 4.19 21.52
C LEU A 45 -15.47 4.47 23.03
N PRO A 46 -15.42 3.48 23.95
CA PRO A 46 -15.47 3.78 25.38
C PRO A 46 -14.31 4.67 25.85
N LYS A 47 -13.11 4.48 25.29
CA LYS A 47 -11.95 5.32 25.59
C LYS A 47 -12.04 6.68 24.88
N LEU A 48 -12.50 6.70 23.65
CA LEU A 48 -12.67 7.92 22.84
C LEU A 48 -13.76 8.83 23.40
N ALA A 49 -14.81 8.28 23.99
CA ALA A 49 -15.87 9.05 24.65
C ALA A 49 -15.33 9.92 25.80
N GLN A 50 -14.29 9.50 26.50
CA GLN A 50 -13.61 10.28 27.52
C GLN A 50 -12.96 11.56 26.94
N GLN A 51 -12.71 11.58 25.63
CA GLN A 51 -12.18 12.72 24.88
C GLN A 51 -13.27 13.45 24.09
N GLY A 52 -14.54 13.15 24.34
CA GLY A 52 -15.68 13.75 23.64
C GLY A 52 -15.83 13.25 22.19
N ILE A 53 -15.20 12.13 21.81
CA ILE A 53 -15.27 11.56 20.46
C ILE A 53 -16.32 10.47 20.45
N THR A 54 -17.42 10.72 19.74
CA THR A 54 -18.52 9.78 19.52
C THR A 54 -18.35 9.00 18.21
N GLU A 55 -19.18 7.97 18.01
CA GLU A 55 -19.23 7.25 16.74
C GLU A 55 -19.49 8.20 15.55
N ALA A 56 -20.44 9.12 15.70
CA ALA A 56 -20.75 10.10 14.65
C ALA A 56 -19.54 10.96 14.26
N ARG A 57 -18.74 11.35 15.24
CA ARG A 57 -17.52 12.13 15.00
C ARG A 57 -16.41 11.35 14.30
N LEU A 58 -16.42 10.03 14.35
CA LEU A 58 -15.47 9.21 13.57
C LEU A 58 -15.75 9.23 12.05
N PHE A 59 -16.87 9.76 11.60
CA PHE A 59 -17.12 10.03 10.18
C PHE A 59 -16.57 11.40 9.73
N GLU A 60 -16.13 12.25 10.66
CA GLU A 60 -15.45 13.51 10.36
C GLU A 60 -13.99 13.18 9.96
N PRO A 61 -13.52 13.60 8.76
CA PRO A 61 -12.19 13.21 8.27
C PRO A 61 -11.05 13.56 9.23
N CYS A 62 -11.01 14.80 9.75
CA CYS A 62 -9.95 15.25 10.66
C CYS A 62 -9.97 14.44 11.97
N THR A 63 -11.15 14.27 12.58
CA THR A 63 -11.29 13.50 13.82
C THR A 63 -10.83 12.05 13.63
N ASN A 64 -11.19 11.42 12.51
CA ASN A 64 -10.81 10.05 12.21
C ASN A 64 -9.29 9.91 11.98
N LEU A 65 -8.69 10.84 11.23
CA LEU A 65 -7.24 10.87 11.01
C LEU A 65 -6.46 11.10 12.31
N ASP A 66 -6.93 11.99 13.18
CA ASP A 66 -6.29 12.25 14.48
C ASP A 66 -6.31 11.00 15.36
N VAL A 67 -7.44 10.32 15.44
CA VAL A 67 -7.55 9.04 16.19
C VAL A 67 -6.63 7.97 15.58
N GLY A 68 -6.63 7.81 14.27
CA GLY A 68 -5.74 6.88 13.59
C GLY A 68 -4.26 7.18 13.82
N ALA A 69 -3.88 8.47 13.80
CA ALA A 69 -2.53 8.91 14.11
C ALA A 69 -2.14 8.58 15.56
N GLN A 70 -3.03 8.78 16.53
CA GLN A 70 -2.79 8.39 17.92
C GLN A 70 -2.58 6.88 18.06
N LEU A 71 -3.40 6.06 17.42
CA LEU A 71 -3.26 4.60 17.45
C LEU A 71 -1.92 4.14 16.84
N LEU A 72 -1.49 4.74 15.73
CA LEU A 72 -0.19 4.45 15.13
C LEU A 72 0.96 4.92 16.04
N ALA A 73 0.85 6.11 16.62
CA ALA A 73 1.86 6.61 17.55
C ALA A 73 2.00 5.71 18.78
N ASP A 74 0.89 5.22 19.33
CA ASP A 74 0.88 4.26 20.44
C ASP A 74 1.57 2.93 20.05
N LEU A 75 1.37 2.46 18.81
CA LEU A 75 2.05 1.27 18.30
C LEU A 75 3.56 1.50 18.20
N PHE A 76 3.98 2.63 17.65
CA PHE A 76 5.39 3.00 17.55
C PHE A 76 6.05 3.16 18.93
N ALA A 77 5.36 3.75 19.90
CA ALA A 77 5.87 3.88 21.26
C ALA A 77 6.09 2.53 21.94
N ARG A 78 5.20 1.55 21.71
CA ARG A 78 5.27 0.23 22.35
C ARG A 78 6.17 -0.77 21.63
N LYS A 79 6.29 -0.67 20.30
CA LYS A 79 6.95 -1.69 19.46
C LYS A 79 8.17 -1.17 18.70
N GLY A 80 8.44 0.14 18.79
CA GLY A 80 9.43 0.81 17.96
C GLY A 80 8.90 1.23 16.58
N LEU A 81 9.62 2.14 15.93
CA LEU A 81 9.32 2.64 14.61
C LEU A 81 9.75 1.60 13.57
N SER A 82 8.82 0.80 13.07
CA SER A 82 9.10 -0.27 12.12
C SER A 82 7.89 -0.60 11.24
N TRP A 83 8.12 -1.30 10.15
CA TRP A 83 7.03 -1.82 9.30
C TRP A 83 6.20 -2.91 10.00
N ASP A 84 6.77 -3.65 10.96
CA ASP A 84 5.98 -4.55 11.82
C ASP A 84 4.97 -3.79 12.66
N SER A 85 5.36 -2.61 13.19
CA SER A 85 4.44 -1.74 13.94
C SER A 85 3.33 -1.19 13.06
N VAL A 86 3.61 -0.82 11.81
CA VAL A 86 2.59 -0.45 10.82
C VAL A 86 1.68 -1.67 10.55
N GLY A 87 2.25 -2.84 10.38
CA GLY A 87 1.51 -4.09 10.19
C GLY A 87 0.58 -4.41 11.36
N ALA A 88 1.00 -4.10 12.58
CA ALA A 88 0.23 -4.32 13.80
C ALA A 88 -1.02 -3.41 13.91
N TYR A 89 -1.12 -2.37 13.13
CA TYR A 89 -2.33 -1.54 13.03
C TYR A 89 -3.54 -2.38 12.59
N ASN A 90 -3.36 -3.20 11.58
CA ASN A 90 -4.41 -4.10 11.09
C ASN A 90 -4.38 -5.48 11.79
N ALA A 91 -3.18 -6.05 11.99
CA ALA A 91 -3.00 -7.38 12.55
C ALA A 91 -2.48 -7.31 14.00
N ALA A 92 -3.39 -7.12 14.96
CA ALA A 92 -3.07 -7.11 16.39
C ALA A 92 -2.53 -8.48 16.87
N CYS A 93 -2.83 -9.56 16.14
CA CYS A 93 -2.39 -10.92 16.43
C CYS A 93 -2.82 -11.45 17.81
N THR A 94 -4.06 -11.18 18.15
CA THR A 94 -4.67 -11.78 19.35
C THR A 94 -4.85 -13.29 19.19
N GLU A 95 -5.27 -13.72 18.01
CA GLU A 95 -5.50 -15.14 17.65
C GLU A 95 -4.32 -15.73 16.87
N LEU A 96 -3.81 -15.02 15.86
CA LEU A 96 -2.64 -15.44 15.09
C LEU A 96 -1.36 -15.34 15.93
N LYS A 97 -0.52 -16.36 15.87
CA LYS A 97 0.77 -16.43 16.56
C LYS A 97 1.91 -16.79 15.62
N GLY A 98 3.15 -16.57 16.05
CA GLY A 98 4.36 -16.94 15.31
C GLY A 98 4.38 -16.39 13.90
N ASP A 99 4.77 -17.22 12.94
CA ASP A 99 4.95 -16.87 11.53
C ASP A 99 3.66 -16.34 10.88
N ALA A 100 2.50 -16.91 11.22
CA ALA A 100 1.21 -16.45 10.69
C ALA A 100 0.91 -15.00 11.08
N CYS A 101 1.27 -14.57 12.29
CA CYS A 101 1.17 -13.19 12.73
C CYS A 101 2.14 -12.30 11.95
N THR A 102 3.40 -12.71 11.87
CA THR A 102 4.45 -11.96 11.14
C THR A 102 4.07 -11.75 9.67
N GLU A 103 3.60 -12.80 9.01
CA GLU A 103 3.15 -12.72 7.63
C GLU A 103 1.92 -11.82 7.44
N ALA A 104 0.95 -11.87 8.35
CA ALA A 104 -0.23 -11.00 8.28
C ALA A 104 0.16 -9.52 8.37
N ARG A 105 1.07 -9.19 9.30
CA ARG A 105 1.62 -7.84 9.45
C ARG A 105 2.42 -7.40 8.23
N ALA A 106 3.29 -8.27 7.72
CA ALA A 106 4.10 -7.97 6.54
C ALA A 106 3.21 -7.71 5.31
N ARG A 107 2.18 -8.52 5.08
CA ARG A 107 1.23 -8.30 3.97
C ARG A 107 0.52 -6.96 4.06
N TYR A 108 0.09 -6.56 5.25
CA TYR A 108 -0.54 -5.26 5.44
C TYR A 108 0.45 -4.11 5.26
N ALA A 109 1.60 -4.18 5.94
CA ALA A 109 2.65 -3.18 5.82
C ALA A 109 3.09 -2.96 4.37
N TRP A 110 3.18 -4.03 3.59
CA TRP A 110 3.49 -3.96 2.16
C TRP A 110 2.40 -3.26 1.34
N LYS A 111 1.11 -3.47 1.68
CA LYS A 111 0.01 -2.71 1.05
C LYS A 111 0.16 -1.21 1.32
N VAL A 112 0.45 -0.83 2.57
CA VAL A 112 0.66 0.57 2.96
C VAL A 112 1.88 1.16 2.25
N TYR A 113 3.02 0.46 2.25
CA TYR A 113 4.25 0.89 1.58
C TYR A 113 4.02 1.27 0.12
N ARG A 114 3.26 0.47 -0.61
CA ARG A 114 2.94 0.73 -2.03
C ARG A 114 2.04 1.94 -2.26
N GLN A 115 1.36 2.44 -1.22
CA GLN A 115 0.53 3.64 -1.31
C GLN A 115 1.28 4.91 -0.92
N LEU A 116 2.51 4.82 -0.42
CA LEU A 116 3.30 6.00 -0.12
C LEU A 116 3.55 6.82 -1.40
N PRO A 117 3.49 8.17 -1.31
CA PRO A 117 3.89 9.02 -2.41
C PRO A 117 5.33 8.69 -2.85
N GLY A 118 5.54 8.52 -4.15
CA GLY A 118 6.85 8.14 -4.71
C GLY A 118 7.07 6.63 -4.87
N ASN A 119 6.32 5.76 -4.16
CA ASN A 119 6.44 4.31 -4.27
C ASN A 119 5.41 3.67 -5.22
N LYS A 120 4.69 4.46 -6.00
CA LYS A 120 3.87 3.91 -7.09
C LYS A 120 4.82 3.14 -8.02
N PRO A 121 4.60 1.83 -8.27
CA PRO A 121 5.34 1.16 -9.31
C PRO A 121 5.20 2.02 -10.56
N ALA A 122 6.33 2.41 -11.16
CA ALA A 122 6.29 3.03 -12.46
C ALA A 122 5.38 2.16 -13.31
N ALA A 123 4.29 2.73 -13.84
CA ALA A 123 3.48 2.02 -14.79
C ALA A 123 4.48 1.44 -15.78
N HIS A 124 4.53 0.12 -15.91
CA HIS A 124 5.37 -0.51 -16.91
C HIS A 124 4.93 0.12 -18.23
N ARG A 125 5.63 1.17 -18.63
CA ARG A 125 5.65 1.55 -20.03
C ARG A 125 6.18 0.31 -20.69
N ALA A 126 5.28 -0.41 -21.36
CA ALA A 126 5.69 -1.45 -22.26
C ALA A 126 6.87 -0.88 -23.05
N PRO A 127 8.03 -1.54 -23.08
CA PRO A 127 9.14 -1.02 -23.86
C PRO A 127 8.56 -0.75 -25.23
N ALA A 128 8.62 0.53 -25.65
CA ALA A 128 8.24 0.89 -27.01
C ALA A 128 8.96 -0.13 -27.87
N SER A 129 8.19 -0.95 -28.57
CA SER A 129 8.73 -1.93 -29.49
C SER A 129 9.67 -1.15 -30.40
N ARG A 130 10.97 -1.27 -30.11
CA ARG A 130 12.01 -0.76 -30.98
C ARG A 130 11.81 -1.57 -32.25
N GLN A 131 11.10 -0.96 -33.21
CA GLN A 131 11.14 -1.49 -34.57
C GLN A 131 12.61 -1.56 -34.91
N LEU A 132 13.11 -2.80 -34.96
CA LEU A 132 14.37 -3.09 -35.58
C LEU A 132 14.21 -2.60 -37.02
N GLU A 133 14.72 -1.40 -37.31
CA GLU A 133 14.98 -0.97 -38.66
C GLU A 133 15.94 -2.01 -39.22
N VAL A 134 15.40 -2.93 -40.00
CA VAL A 134 16.18 -3.85 -40.80
C VAL A 134 16.87 -2.99 -41.84
N ALA A 135 18.15 -2.72 -41.61
CA ALA A 135 19.00 -2.09 -42.62
C ALA A 135 18.89 -2.92 -43.91
N PRO A 136 18.70 -2.28 -45.08
CA PRO A 136 18.60 -3.02 -46.33
C PRO A 136 19.90 -3.82 -46.53
N ALA A 137 19.79 -5.13 -46.74
CA ALA A 137 20.89 -6.05 -46.95
C ALA A 137 21.76 -5.49 -48.08
N ALA A 138 23.03 -5.21 -47.76
CA ALA A 138 24.04 -4.87 -48.76
C ALA A 138 24.09 -5.98 -49.79
N ARG A 139 23.86 -5.67 -51.05
CA ARG A 139 24.01 -6.61 -52.18
C ARG A 139 25.44 -7.08 -52.20
N PRO A 140 25.72 -8.39 -52.30
CA PRO A 140 27.08 -8.88 -52.46
C PRO A 140 27.61 -8.37 -53.81
N ILE A 141 28.74 -7.67 -53.75
CA ILE A 141 29.49 -7.27 -54.94
C ILE A 141 30.22 -8.57 -55.42
N ILE A 142 29.75 -9.15 -56.51
CA ILE A 142 30.42 -10.27 -57.15
C ILE A 142 31.61 -9.68 -57.90
N PRO A 143 32.88 -10.04 -57.59
CA PRO A 143 34.03 -9.58 -58.38
C PRO A 143 34.00 -10.26 -59.73
N LEU A 144 34.00 -9.47 -60.81
CA LEU A 144 34.18 -9.96 -62.16
C LEU A 144 35.56 -10.62 -62.27
N LEU A 145 35.57 -11.92 -62.41
CA LEU A 145 36.77 -12.66 -62.82
C LEU A 145 37.12 -12.27 -64.24
N ALA A 146 38.21 -11.50 -64.37
CA ALA A 146 38.81 -11.22 -65.68
C ALA A 146 39.40 -12.53 -66.26
N VAL A 147 38.76 -13.06 -67.29
CA VAL A 147 39.33 -14.16 -68.05
C VAL A 147 40.45 -13.59 -68.91
N ARG A 148 41.73 -13.91 -68.58
CA ARG A 148 42.89 -13.70 -69.42
C ARG A 148 42.83 -14.71 -70.56
N VAL A 149 42.60 -14.24 -71.77
CA VAL A 149 42.88 -15.01 -72.99
C VAL A 149 44.28 -14.65 -73.38
N THR A 150 45.18 -15.62 -73.35
CA THR A 150 46.54 -15.54 -73.94
C THR A 150 46.54 -16.25 -75.27
N PRO A 151 47.35 -15.79 -76.30
CA PRO A 151 47.32 -16.22 -77.67
C PRO A 151 47.88 -17.59 -77.90
#